data_3fbc1b5768a31272600da544cb4e22e2
#
_entry.id   3fbc1b5768a31272600da544cb4e22e2
#
_cell.length_a   1.000
_cell.length_b   1.000
_cell.length_c   1.000
_cell.angle_alpha   90.00
_cell.angle_beta   90.00
_cell.angle_gamma   90.00
#
_symmetry.space_group_name_H-M   'P 1'
#
loop_
_entity.id
_entity.type
_entity.pdbx_description
1 polymer ?
#
loop_
_entity_poly.entity_id
_entity_poly.type
_entity_poly.pdbx_seq_one_letter_code
_entity_poly.pdbx_strand_id
1 'polypeptide(L)'
;RGLQHYSHLYSVNTAETLRIANDAEAIIRFLAYGPKGKDFQFVDKVGDIDPKHKGTAVYKGRTIQTKHGVPEGVFYRNASNRPITPVRDLMAEPVVSDERLKAVVDFLFKALTLRPPTTEETADYLRIVKQSINDLGKEEGAILGLTPIFLDRAALFRLELCKDGKPDKYGRVMLQGQELALAINAAFSYVAPDSKLKQALEGGRLKTREDIKREVTRILGDDSIRKPAILRFFREYFDYDLARKVDKDDNLLKKAGGLDKSKSHRYFMVEMTTNMDR
;
A
#
# COMPACT_ATOMS: atom_id res chain seq x y z
N ARG A 1 25.10 9.87 -10.56
CA ARG A 1 23.86 9.11 -10.30
C ARG A 1 23.12 9.85 -9.21
N GLY A 2 22.02 10.55 -9.52
CA GLY A 2 21.22 11.25 -8.54
C GLY A 2 20.31 10.28 -7.79
N LEU A 3 20.09 10.53 -6.52
CA LEU A 3 19.04 9.86 -5.75
C LEU A 3 17.70 10.09 -6.47
N GLN A 4 16.95 9.03 -6.71
CA GLN A 4 15.71 9.06 -7.54
C GLN A 4 14.52 9.78 -6.89
N HIS A 5 14.73 10.67 -5.92
CA HIS A 5 13.68 11.35 -5.16
C HIS A 5 13.82 12.87 -5.11
N TYR A 6 14.21 13.48 -6.23
CA TYR A 6 14.13 14.93 -6.33
C TYR A 6 12.71 15.36 -6.70
N SER A 7 12.06 16.07 -5.81
CA SER A 7 10.66 16.51 -5.98
C SER A 7 10.41 17.32 -7.27
N HIS A 8 11.40 18.02 -7.78
CA HIS A 8 11.31 18.78 -9.03
C HIS A 8 11.28 17.94 -10.31
N LEU A 9 11.54 16.63 -10.21
CA LEU A 9 11.49 15.71 -11.35
C LEU A 9 10.14 14.99 -11.47
N TYR A 10 9.24 15.18 -10.53
CA TYR A 10 7.94 14.52 -10.54
C TYR A 10 6.93 15.30 -11.37
N SER A 11 6.88 14.97 -12.63
CA SER A 11 5.73 15.20 -13.49
C SER A 11 5.14 13.84 -13.85
N VAL A 12 3.83 13.68 -13.71
CA VAL A 12 3.14 12.48 -14.18
C VAL A 12 2.83 12.70 -15.65
N ASN A 13 3.47 11.93 -16.52
CA ASN A 13 3.20 11.96 -17.94
C ASN A 13 2.01 11.07 -18.32
N THR A 14 1.56 11.11 -19.56
CA THR A 14 0.40 10.37 -20.05
C THR A 14 0.53 8.85 -19.84
N ALA A 15 1.72 8.28 -20.10
CA ALA A 15 1.95 6.85 -19.93
C ALA A 15 1.89 6.42 -18.44
N GLU A 16 2.44 7.24 -17.55
CA GLU A 16 2.35 7.02 -16.11
C GLU A 16 0.93 7.17 -15.60
N THR A 17 0.18 8.20 -16.06
CA THR A 17 -1.24 8.38 -15.75
C THR A 17 -2.05 7.14 -16.15
N LEU A 18 -1.85 6.63 -17.36
CA LEU A 18 -2.54 5.45 -17.84
C LEU A 18 -2.18 4.21 -17.00
N ARG A 19 -0.91 4.04 -16.65
CA ARG A 19 -0.47 2.95 -15.77
C ARG A 19 -1.12 3.04 -14.39
N ILE A 20 -1.12 4.21 -13.78
CA ILE A 20 -1.76 4.42 -12.49
C ILE A 20 -3.27 4.15 -12.57
N ALA A 21 -3.94 4.57 -13.63
CA ALA A 21 -5.36 4.29 -13.84
C ALA A 21 -5.63 2.77 -13.96
N ASN A 22 -4.81 2.04 -14.73
CA ASN A 22 -4.93 0.59 -14.85
C ASN A 22 -4.66 -0.14 -13.53
N ASP A 23 -3.64 0.29 -12.79
CA ASP A 23 -3.32 -0.26 -11.47
C ASP A 23 -4.46 0.05 -10.46
N ALA A 24 -5.03 1.24 -10.51
CA ALA A 24 -6.17 1.65 -9.68
C ALA A 24 -7.41 0.78 -9.97
N GLU A 25 -7.73 0.58 -11.24
CA GLU A 25 -8.81 -0.32 -11.66
C GLU A 25 -8.58 -1.74 -11.11
N ALA A 26 -7.38 -2.27 -11.28
CA ALA A 26 -7.02 -3.60 -10.78
C ALA A 26 -7.16 -3.69 -9.24
N ILE A 27 -6.75 -2.65 -8.51
CA ILE A 27 -6.90 -2.56 -7.06
C ILE A 27 -8.38 -2.53 -6.67
N ILE A 28 -9.21 -1.70 -7.32
CA ILE A 28 -10.63 -1.61 -7.01
C ILE A 28 -11.33 -2.94 -7.30
N ARG A 29 -11.01 -3.60 -8.44
CA ARG A 29 -11.51 -4.95 -8.74
C ARG A 29 -11.08 -5.97 -7.69
N PHE A 30 -9.83 -5.91 -7.23
CA PHE A 30 -9.36 -6.76 -6.14
C PHE A 30 -10.11 -6.48 -4.83
N LEU A 31 -10.36 -5.22 -4.49
CA LEU A 31 -11.12 -4.84 -3.30
C LEU A 31 -12.59 -5.30 -3.40
N ALA A 32 -13.16 -5.31 -4.59
CA ALA A 32 -14.53 -5.72 -4.86
C ALA A 32 -14.70 -7.25 -4.84
N TYR A 33 -13.80 -7.97 -5.51
CA TYR A 33 -13.98 -9.38 -5.85
C TYR A 33 -12.89 -10.33 -5.35
N GLY A 34 -11.78 -9.79 -4.82
CA GLY A 34 -10.63 -10.59 -4.41
C GLY A 34 -9.69 -10.94 -5.57
N PRO A 35 -8.67 -11.79 -5.33
CA PRO A 35 -7.53 -11.99 -6.24
C PRO A 35 -7.85 -12.70 -7.56
N LYS A 36 -9.00 -13.34 -7.69
CA LYS A 36 -9.40 -14.05 -8.92
C LYS A 36 -10.70 -13.51 -9.54
N GLY A 37 -11.09 -12.30 -9.17
CA GLY A 37 -12.25 -11.63 -9.73
C GLY A 37 -13.59 -12.08 -9.14
N LYS A 38 -14.69 -11.70 -9.80
CA LYS A 38 -16.05 -11.87 -9.28
C LYS A 38 -16.53 -13.32 -9.08
N ASP A 39 -15.82 -14.28 -9.65
CA ASP A 39 -16.14 -15.71 -9.48
C ASP A 39 -15.76 -16.25 -8.10
N PHE A 40 -14.98 -15.47 -7.34
CA PHE A 40 -14.57 -15.79 -5.98
C PHE A 40 -15.42 -15.07 -4.96
N GLN A 41 -16.18 -15.83 -4.19
CA GLN A 41 -16.95 -15.31 -3.07
C GLN A 41 -16.20 -15.51 -1.76
N PHE A 42 -16.29 -14.52 -0.89
CA PHE A 42 -15.83 -14.65 0.48
C PHE A 42 -16.80 -15.54 1.26
N VAL A 43 -16.28 -16.48 2.00
CA VAL A 43 -17.06 -17.34 2.91
C VAL A 43 -17.23 -16.60 4.23
N ASP A 44 -18.45 -16.35 4.64
CA ASP A 44 -18.77 -15.57 5.85
C ASP A 44 -18.71 -16.40 7.14
N LYS A 45 -18.74 -17.72 7.04
CA LYS A 45 -18.80 -18.62 8.20
C LYS A 45 -17.78 -19.73 8.08
N VAL A 46 -17.09 -20.00 9.17
CA VAL A 46 -16.15 -21.15 9.31
C VAL A 46 -16.86 -22.49 9.17
N GLY A 47 -18.21 -22.53 9.29
CA GLY A 47 -19.00 -23.75 9.16
C GLY A 47 -19.11 -24.32 7.75
N ASP A 48 -18.69 -23.59 6.71
CA ASP A 48 -18.67 -24.08 5.32
C ASP A 48 -17.44 -24.94 5.00
N ILE A 49 -16.52 -25.07 5.95
CA ILE A 49 -15.37 -25.97 5.90
C ILE A 49 -15.54 -27.03 6.96
N ASP A 50 -15.55 -28.29 6.54
CA ASP A 50 -15.51 -29.39 7.46
C ASP A 50 -14.11 -29.48 8.12
N PRO A 51 -13.97 -29.14 9.43
CA PRO A 51 -12.70 -29.19 10.11
C PRO A 51 -12.13 -30.64 10.23
N LYS A 52 -12.94 -31.65 9.97
CA LYS A 52 -12.53 -33.05 10.01
C LYS A 52 -11.84 -33.51 8.73
N HIS A 53 -12.01 -32.80 7.62
CA HIS A 53 -11.38 -33.10 6.34
C HIS A 53 -10.19 -32.19 6.07
N LYS A 54 -9.08 -32.46 6.69
CA LYS A 54 -7.80 -31.79 6.36
C LYS A 54 -7.50 -31.97 4.89
N GLY A 55 -7.48 -30.88 4.14
CA GLY A 55 -7.11 -30.85 2.73
C GLY A 55 -8.26 -30.71 1.75
N THR A 56 -9.53 -30.75 2.20
CA THR A 56 -10.70 -30.53 1.34
C THR A 56 -11.73 -29.64 2.01
N ALA A 57 -12.43 -28.83 1.24
CA ALA A 57 -13.60 -28.08 1.69
C ALA A 57 -14.72 -28.16 0.66
N VAL A 58 -15.96 -28.08 1.11
CA VAL A 58 -17.13 -28.01 0.23
C VAL A 58 -17.51 -26.55 0.03
N TYR A 59 -17.45 -26.09 -1.21
CA TYR A 59 -17.84 -24.75 -1.58
C TYR A 59 -18.85 -24.81 -2.72
N LYS A 60 -20.04 -24.22 -2.56
CA LYS A 60 -21.14 -24.29 -3.52
C LYS A 60 -21.42 -25.73 -3.99
N GLY A 61 -21.41 -26.71 -3.08
CA GLY A 61 -21.66 -28.11 -3.38
C GLY A 61 -20.53 -28.84 -4.12
N ARG A 62 -19.37 -28.20 -4.32
CA ARG A 62 -18.18 -28.82 -4.90
C ARG A 62 -17.09 -29.02 -3.84
N THR A 63 -16.51 -30.20 -3.82
CA THR A 63 -15.33 -30.47 -2.99
C THR A 63 -14.10 -29.84 -3.65
N ILE A 64 -13.41 -28.96 -2.92
CA ILE A 64 -12.23 -28.26 -3.37
C ILE A 64 -11.03 -28.69 -2.53
N GLN A 65 -9.91 -28.94 -3.18
CA GLN A 65 -8.64 -29.22 -2.49
C GLN A 65 -8.17 -27.97 -1.75
N THR A 66 -7.74 -28.12 -0.51
CA THR A 66 -7.29 -27.02 0.33
C THR A 66 -5.81 -27.17 0.66
N LYS A 67 -5.09 -26.06 0.63
CA LYS A 67 -3.76 -25.94 1.20
C LYS A 67 -3.90 -25.29 2.58
N HIS A 68 -3.48 -25.96 3.63
CA HIS A 68 -3.63 -25.48 5.01
C HIS A 68 -5.08 -25.29 5.52
N GLY A 69 -6.03 -26.06 5.03
CA GLY A 69 -7.42 -26.00 5.49
C GLY A 69 -8.26 -24.87 4.89
N VAL A 70 -7.69 -24.08 3.96
CA VAL A 70 -8.41 -23.04 3.21
C VAL A 70 -8.38 -23.37 1.72
N PRO A 71 -9.51 -23.44 1.01
CA PRO A 71 -9.53 -23.65 -0.43
C PRO A 71 -8.70 -22.57 -1.12
N GLU A 72 -7.90 -22.96 -2.12
CA GLU A 72 -7.18 -21.99 -2.92
C GLU A 72 -8.19 -21.06 -3.61
N GLY A 73 -8.08 -19.74 -3.32
CA GLY A 73 -8.97 -18.71 -3.85
C GLY A 73 -10.25 -18.45 -3.03
N VAL A 74 -10.43 -19.08 -1.87
CA VAL A 74 -11.48 -18.74 -0.90
C VAL A 74 -10.87 -17.92 0.23
N PHE A 75 -11.49 -16.79 0.53
CA PHE A 75 -11.05 -15.89 1.61
C PHE A 75 -12.09 -15.87 2.71
N TYR A 76 -11.64 -16.07 3.95
CA TYR A 76 -12.50 -15.94 5.11
C TYR A 76 -12.73 -14.48 5.44
N ARG A 77 -13.99 -14.14 5.62
CA ARG A 77 -14.36 -12.89 6.26
C ARG A 77 -14.15 -13.06 7.77
N ASN A 78 -13.00 -12.66 8.28
CA ASN A 78 -12.86 -12.48 9.71
C ASN A 78 -13.60 -11.21 10.13
N ALA A 79 -14.51 -11.30 11.09
CA ALA A 79 -15.31 -10.16 11.59
C ALA A 79 -14.41 -9.03 12.15
N SER A 80 -13.21 -9.35 12.62
CA SER A 80 -12.22 -8.39 13.14
C SER A 80 -11.30 -7.79 12.09
N ASN A 81 -11.21 -8.37 10.89
CA ASN A 81 -10.33 -7.91 9.80
C ASN A 81 -11.14 -7.69 8.51
N ARG A 82 -11.89 -6.58 8.46
CA ARG A 82 -12.68 -6.20 7.28
C ARG A 82 -12.14 -4.94 6.57
N PRO A 83 -10.88 -4.89 6.11
CA PRO A 83 -10.38 -3.66 5.46
C PRO A 83 -11.02 -3.38 4.10
N ILE A 84 -11.74 -4.36 3.53
CA ILE A 84 -12.24 -4.34 2.14
C ILE A 84 -13.76 -4.12 2.08
N THR A 85 -14.41 -4.03 3.24
CA THR A 85 -15.86 -4.04 3.39
C THR A 85 -16.61 -2.98 2.56
N PRO A 86 -16.22 -1.67 2.52
CA PRO A 86 -17.02 -0.67 1.82
C PRO A 86 -17.16 -0.92 0.31
N VAL A 87 -16.07 -1.24 -0.39
CA VAL A 87 -16.09 -1.47 -1.84
C VAL A 87 -16.91 -2.72 -2.19
N ARG A 88 -16.70 -3.79 -1.43
CA ARG A 88 -17.42 -5.03 -1.67
C ARG A 88 -18.89 -4.94 -1.28
N ASP A 89 -19.21 -4.25 -0.18
CA ASP A 89 -20.59 -4.07 0.24
C ASP A 89 -21.36 -3.24 -0.81
N LEU A 90 -20.70 -2.24 -1.42
CA LEU A 90 -21.25 -1.52 -2.57
C LEU A 90 -21.60 -2.47 -3.72
N MET A 91 -20.68 -3.42 -4.06
CA MET A 91 -20.91 -4.36 -5.14
C MET A 91 -22.00 -5.40 -4.82
N ALA A 92 -22.14 -5.77 -3.56
CA ALA A 92 -23.14 -6.75 -3.11
C ALA A 92 -24.58 -6.22 -3.07
N GLU A 93 -24.79 -4.92 -2.93
CA GLU A 93 -26.11 -4.32 -2.86
C GLU A 93 -26.79 -4.28 -4.23
N PRO A 94 -28.10 -4.59 -4.35
CA PRO A 94 -28.79 -4.54 -5.62
C PRO A 94 -28.95 -3.10 -6.15
N VAL A 95 -29.13 -2.15 -5.23
CA VAL A 95 -29.29 -0.72 -5.53
C VAL A 95 -28.19 0.07 -4.80
N VAL A 96 -27.54 0.95 -5.51
CA VAL A 96 -26.47 1.79 -4.99
C VAL A 96 -27.06 2.98 -4.26
N SER A 97 -26.83 3.08 -2.95
CA SER A 97 -27.22 4.26 -2.15
C SER A 97 -26.10 5.30 -2.09
N ASP A 98 -26.49 6.55 -1.88
CA ASP A 98 -25.55 7.67 -1.72
C ASP A 98 -24.65 7.47 -0.51
N GLU A 99 -25.18 6.91 0.58
CA GLU A 99 -24.42 6.61 1.78
C GLU A 99 -23.32 5.58 1.52
N ARG A 100 -23.63 4.54 0.73
CA ARG A 100 -22.63 3.55 0.34
C ARG A 100 -21.54 4.11 -0.55
N LEU A 101 -21.91 4.89 -1.55
CA LEU A 101 -20.94 5.57 -2.40
C LEU A 101 -20.05 6.49 -1.57
N LYS A 102 -20.64 7.28 -0.67
CA LYS A 102 -19.88 8.14 0.23
C LYS A 102 -18.92 7.35 1.10
N ALA A 103 -19.36 6.25 1.71
CA ALA A 103 -18.51 5.39 2.53
C ALA A 103 -17.32 4.82 1.76
N VAL A 104 -17.50 4.47 0.48
CA VAL A 104 -16.41 4.00 -0.40
C VAL A 104 -15.45 5.12 -0.76
N VAL A 105 -15.97 6.29 -1.13
CA VAL A 105 -15.14 7.47 -1.42
C VAL A 105 -14.32 7.87 -0.19
N ASP A 106 -14.94 7.99 0.96
CA ASP A 106 -14.26 8.31 2.24
C ASP A 106 -13.17 7.27 2.57
N PHE A 107 -13.46 5.99 2.37
CA PHE A 107 -12.53 4.89 2.61
C PHE A 107 -11.31 4.96 1.69
N LEU A 108 -11.52 5.06 0.38
CA LEU A 108 -10.43 5.11 -0.60
C LEU A 108 -9.62 6.39 -0.44
N PHE A 109 -10.28 7.52 -0.29
CA PHE A 109 -9.60 8.80 -0.12
C PHE A 109 -8.74 8.81 1.14
N LYS A 110 -9.28 8.37 2.28
CA LYS A 110 -8.53 8.25 3.54
C LYS A 110 -7.36 7.25 3.44
N ALA A 111 -7.55 6.15 2.71
CA ALA A 111 -6.49 5.16 2.51
C ALA A 111 -5.32 5.71 1.69
N LEU A 112 -5.60 6.53 0.66
CA LEU A 112 -4.61 7.07 -0.26
C LEU A 112 -3.95 8.34 0.27
N THR A 113 -4.72 9.24 0.90
CA THR A 113 -4.27 10.57 1.29
C THR A 113 -4.05 10.75 2.78
N LEU A 114 -4.46 9.77 3.62
CA LEU A 114 -4.43 9.80 5.10
C LEU A 114 -5.30 10.90 5.73
N ARG A 115 -6.20 11.49 4.98
CA ARG A 115 -7.23 12.43 5.46
C ARG A 115 -8.59 12.07 4.87
N PRO A 116 -9.68 12.48 5.51
CA PRO A 116 -10.98 12.43 4.84
C PRO A 116 -11.02 13.41 3.66
N PRO A 117 -11.86 13.15 2.65
CA PRO A 117 -12.13 14.14 1.61
C PRO A 117 -12.84 15.36 2.20
N THR A 118 -12.67 16.50 1.59
CA THR A 118 -13.47 17.69 1.89
C THR A 118 -14.91 17.49 1.38
N THR A 119 -15.82 18.38 1.76
CA THR A 119 -17.20 18.34 1.26
C THR A 119 -17.25 18.49 -0.27
N GLU A 120 -16.42 19.36 -0.84
CA GLU A 120 -16.30 19.59 -2.27
C GLU A 120 -15.74 18.35 -2.99
N GLU A 121 -14.62 17.80 -2.52
CA GLU A 121 -14.04 16.56 -3.04
C GLU A 121 -15.05 15.40 -2.99
N THR A 122 -15.77 15.23 -1.88
CA THR A 122 -16.82 14.22 -1.74
C THR A 122 -17.90 14.41 -2.80
N ALA A 123 -18.41 15.63 -2.99
CA ALA A 123 -19.45 15.94 -3.96
C ALA A 123 -18.99 15.65 -5.39
N ASP A 124 -17.77 16.02 -5.74
CA ASP A 124 -17.21 15.80 -7.07
C ASP A 124 -17.02 14.30 -7.36
N TYR A 125 -16.44 13.54 -6.44
CA TYR A 125 -16.27 12.09 -6.64
C TYR A 125 -17.60 11.36 -6.67
N LEU A 126 -18.57 11.72 -5.84
CA LEU A 126 -19.92 11.15 -5.94
C LEU A 126 -20.57 11.42 -7.28
N ARG A 127 -20.44 12.63 -7.81
CA ARG A 127 -20.96 12.99 -9.14
C ARG A 127 -20.31 12.14 -10.23
N ILE A 128 -18.98 12.00 -10.22
CA ILE A 128 -18.23 11.19 -11.20
C ILE A 128 -18.68 9.72 -11.13
N VAL A 129 -18.72 9.12 -9.94
CA VAL A 129 -19.10 7.71 -9.78
C VAL A 129 -20.54 7.47 -10.22
N LYS A 130 -21.49 8.34 -9.85
CA LYS A 130 -22.89 8.23 -10.28
C LYS A 130 -23.05 8.34 -11.78
N GLN A 131 -22.35 9.28 -12.42
CA GLN A 131 -22.36 9.40 -13.87
C GLN A 131 -21.82 8.14 -14.52
N SER A 132 -20.68 7.61 -14.05
CA SER A 132 -20.11 6.37 -14.58
C SER A 132 -21.04 5.17 -14.39
N ILE A 133 -21.75 5.08 -13.26
CA ILE A 133 -22.74 4.03 -13.02
C ILE A 133 -23.92 4.13 -14.00
N ASN A 134 -24.40 5.33 -14.28
CA ASN A 134 -25.47 5.56 -15.24
C ASN A 134 -25.06 5.17 -16.66
N ASP A 135 -23.83 5.46 -17.06
CA ASP A 135 -23.33 5.25 -18.41
C ASP A 135 -22.91 3.78 -18.67
N LEU A 136 -22.34 3.11 -17.66
CA LEU A 136 -21.67 1.82 -17.83
C LEU A 136 -22.30 0.69 -17.01
N GLY A 137 -23.35 0.99 -16.25
CA GLY A 137 -23.95 0.08 -15.30
C GLY A 137 -23.19 0.02 -13.98
N LYS A 138 -23.80 -0.63 -12.99
CA LYS A 138 -23.33 -0.60 -11.59
C LYS A 138 -21.90 -1.06 -11.41
N GLU A 139 -21.56 -2.25 -11.92
CA GLU A 139 -20.25 -2.87 -11.64
C GLU A 139 -19.12 -2.08 -12.29
N GLU A 140 -19.15 -1.94 -13.61
CA GLU A 140 -18.12 -1.26 -14.37
C GLU A 140 -18.08 0.25 -14.05
N GLY A 141 -19.27 0.86 -13.96
CA GLY A 141 -19.36 2.29 -13.63
C GLY A 141 -18.84 2.63 -12.25
N ALA A 142 -19.07 1.79 -11.23
CA ALA A 142 -18.49 2.01 -9.91
C ALA A 142 -16.98 1.83 -9.93
N ILE A 143 -16.46 0.81 -10.60
CA ILE A 143 -15.01 0.56 -10.68
C ILE A 143 -14.30 1.73 -11.38
N LEU A 144 -14.75 2.07 -12.58
CA LEU A 144 -14.12 3.13 -13.37
C LEU A 144 -14.35 4.53 -12.75
N GLY A 145 -15.53 4.78 -12.18
CA GLY A 145 -15.83 6.05 -11.51
C GLY A 145 -15.03 6.30 -10.24
N LEU A 146 -14.55 5.25 -9.56
CA LEU A 146 -13.68 5.36 -8.38
C LEU A 146 -12.20 5.51 -8.74
N THR A 147 -11.79 5.13 -9.94
CA THR A 147 -10.39 5.22 -10.41
C THR A 147 -9.78 6.64 -10.30
N PRO A 148 -10.50 7.74 -10.60
CA PRO A 148 -9.97 9.09 -10.48
C PRO A 148 -9.46 9.47 -9.08
N ILE A 149 -9.94 8.82 -8.01
CA ILE A 149 -9.44 9.07 -6.65
C ILE A 149 -7.94 8.74 -6.54
N PHE A 150 -7.45 7.74 -7.28
CA PHE A 150 -6.03 7.37 -7.31
C PHE A 150 -5.18 8.36 -8.11
N LEU A 151 -5.82 9.15 -8.96
CA LEU A 151 -5.19 10.20 -9.75
C LEU A 151 -5.29 11.59 -9.08
N ASP A 152 -5.92 11.67 -7.90
CA ASP A 152 -5.95 12.91 -7.14
C ASP A 152 -4.52 13.37 -6.81
N ARG A 153 -4.29 14.67 -6.90
CA ARG A 153 -2.97 15.25 -6.61
C ARG A 153 -2.47 14.92 -5.19
N ALA A 154 -3.39 14.82 -4.22
CA ALA A 154 -3.04 14.47 -2.85
C ALA A 154 -2.70 12.98 -2.69
N ALA A 155 -3.16 12.12 -3.61
CA ALA A 155 -2.79 10.71 -3.66
C ALA A 155 -1.45 10.48 -4.40
N LEU A 156 -1.20 11.26 -5.47
CA LEU A 156 -0.01 11.12 -6.31
C LEU A 156 1.22 11.82 -5.74
N PHE A 157 1.03 12.95 -5.07
CA PHE A 157 2.12 13.79 -4.61
C PHE A 157 2.04 14.01 -3.10
N ARG A 158 3.21 14.00 -2.47
CA ARG A 158 3.32 14.49 -1.11
C ARG A 158 3.24 16.01 -1.13
N LEU A 159 2.09 16.54 -0.74
CA LEU A 159 1.86 17.98 -0.67
C LEU A 159 2.45 18.53 0.63
N GLU A 160 3.31 19.54 0.51
CA GLU A 160 3.92 20.27 1.63
C GLU A 160 3.60 21.75 1.45
N LEU A 161 2.33 22.09 1.61
CA LEU A 161 1.81 23.44 1.31
C LEU A 161 1.94 24.40 2.50
N CYS A 162 2.07 23.88 3.71
CA CYS A 162 2.26 24.65 4.95
C CYS A 162 1.28 25.84 5.11
N LYS A 163 0.02 25.67 4.66
CA LYS A 163 -0.95 26.78 4.51
C LYS A 163 -1.18 27.58 5.80
N ASP A 164 -1.12 26.90 6.95
CA ASP A 164 -1.44 27.50 8.25
C ASP A 164 -0.18 27.85 9.07
N GLY A 165 0.99 27.64 8.50
CA GLY A 165 2.25 27.85 9.17
C GLY A 165 2.76 29.29 9.07
N LYS A 166 3.33 29.80 10.17
CA LYS A 166 4.05 31.08 10.15
C LYS A 166 5.50 30.88 9.72
N PRO A 167 6.00 31.65 8.75
CA PRO A 167 7.39 31.56 8.33
C PRO A 167 8.34 32.04 9.45
N ASP A 168 9.49 31.37 9.56
CA ASP A 168 10.59 31.84 10.40
C ASP A 168 11.33 33.01 9.72
N LYS A 169 12.39 33.50 10.38
CA LYS A 169 13.24 34.61 9.88
C LYS A 169 13.90 34.33 8.52
N TYR A 170 13.90 33.09 8.06
CA TYR A 170 14.45 32.65 6.77
C TYR A 170 13.35 32.31 5.76
N GLY A 171 12.09 32.62 6.05
CA GLY A 171 10.95 32.29 5.19
C GLY A 171 10.56 30.80 5.19
N ARG A 172 11.09 29.99 6.12
CA ARG A 172 10.77 28.56 6.20
C ARG A 172 9.58 28.33 7.11
N VAL A 173 8.67 27.47 6.68
CA VAL A 173 7.50 27.07 7.46
C VAL A 173 7.67 25.62 7.91
N MET A 174 7.40 25.37 9.18
CA MET A 174 7.45 24.03 9.74
C MET A 174 6.20 23.23 9.32
N LEU A 175 6.42 22.05 8.77
CA LEU A 175 5.35 21.09 8.48
C LEU A 175 4.63 20.73 9.78
N GLN A 176 3.31 20.56 9.69
CA GLN A 176 2.47 20.20 10.83
C GLN A 176 1.45 19.13 10.44
N GLY A 177 0.93 18.45 11.45
CA GLY A 177 -0.16 17.50 11.29
C GLY A 177 0.13 16.44 10.23
N GLN A 178 -0.75 16.35 9.24
CA GLN A 178 -0.68 15.34 8.18
C GLN A 178 0.56 15.49 7.30
N GLU A 179 0.92 16.70 6.90
CA GLU A 179 2.10 16.93 6.05
C GLU A 179 3.36 16.45 6.77
N LEU A 180 3.46 16.72 8.06
CA LEU A 180 4.57 16.25 8.89
C LEU A 180 4.58 14.73 9.06
N ALA A 181 3.42 14.11 9.31
CA ALA A 181 3.31 12.64 9.40
C ALA A 181 3.75 11.96 8.09
N LEU A 182 3.32 12.48 6.95
CA LEU A 182 3.72 11.98 5.63
C LEU A 182 5.21 12.18 5.37
N ALA A 183 5.77 13.33 5.75
CA ALA A 183 7.20 13.62 5.60
C ALA A 183 8.06 12.68 6.45
N ILE A 184 7.70 12.47 7.72
CA ILE A 184 8.38 11.51 8.61
C ILE A 184 8.29 10.10 7.99
N ASN A 185 7.09 9.67 7.61
CA ASN A 185 6.91 8.33 7.04
C ASN A 185 7.72 8.13 5.75
N ALA A 186 7.70 9.09 4.84
CA ALA A 186 8.42 9.00 3.56
C ALA A 186 9.94 8.91 3.72
N ALA A 187 10.49 9.43 4.83
CA ALA A 187 11.92 9.28 5.15
C ALA A 187 12.30 7.82 5.45
N PHE A 188 11.36 6.98 5.87
CA PHE A 188 11.63 5.61 6.28
C PHE A 188 10.94 4.56 5.41
N SER A 189 9.77 4.87 4.88
CA SER A 189 8.88 3.90 4.25
C SER A 189 8.22 4.43 2.98
N TYR A 190 7.81 3.49 2.10
CA TYR A 190 7.02 3.78 0.89
C TYR A 190 5.55 3.33 1.05
N VAL A 191 5.19 2.82 2.23
CA VAL A 191 3.83 2.40 2.57
C VAL A 191 3.20 3.38 3.56
N ALA A 192 1.93 3.17 3.87
CA ALA A 192 1.23 4.03 4.83
C ALA A 192 1.92 4.09 6.20
N PRO A 193 1.82 5.20 6.93
CA PRO A 193 2.34 5.34 8.28
C PRO A 193 1.85 4.24 9.22
N ASP A 194 2.69 3.85 10.17
CA ASP A 194 2.31 2.91 11.22
C ASP A 194 1.19 3.45 12.13
N SER A 195 0.56 2.55 12.88
CA SER A 195 -0.60 2.90 13.72
C SER A 195 -0.27 3.95 14.79
N LYS A 196 0.95 3.94 15.35
CA LYS A 196 1.35 4.90 16.40
C LYS A 196 1.56 6.29 15.81
N LEU A 197 2.14 6.38 14.60
CA LEU A 197 2.29 7.67 13.90
C LEU A 197 0.92 8.24 13.49
N LYS A 198 -0.02 7.38 13.07
CA LYS A 198 -1.42 7.79 12.82
C LYS A 198 -2.10 8.29 14.10
N GLN A 199 -1.94 7.61 15.21
CA GLN A 199 -2.47 8.05 16.50
C GLN A 199 -1.83 9.36 16.99
N ALA A 200 -0.54 9.58 16.71
CA ALA A 200 0.11 10.85 17.02
C ALA A 200 -0.44 11.99 16.16
N LEU A 201 -0.75 11.72 14.89
CA LEU A 201 -1.44 12.66 14.00
C LEU A 201 -2.85 12.99 14.52
N GLU A 202 -3.68 11.96 14.75
CA GLU A 202 -5.06 12.11 15.22
C GLU A 202 -5.15 12.81 16.58
N GLY A 203 -4.18 12.55 17.46
CA GLY A 203 -4.06 13.20 18.77
C GLY A 203 -3.41 14.59 18.75
N GLY A 204 -3.13 15.15 17.56
CA GLY A 204 -2.53 16.49 17.42
C GLY A 204 -1.13 16.63 18.00
N ARG A 205 -0.38 15.54 18.13
CA ARG A 205 0.96 15.44 18.75
C ARG A 205 2.11 15.51 17.75
N LEU A 206 1.89 16.13 16.59
CA LEU A 206 2.90 16.32 15.53
C LEU A 206 2.95 17.82 15.18
N LYS A 207 3.55 18.62 16.09
CA LYS A 207 3.59 20.08 15.97
C LYS A 207 4.98 20.68 16.19
N THR A 208 5.82 20.01 16.95
CA THR A 208 7.10 20.55 17.40
C THR A 208 8.28 19.70 16.91
N ARG A 209 9.48 20.26 17.03
CA ARG A 209 10.71 19.53 16.73
C ARG A 209 10.92 18.32 17.66
N GLU A 210 10.50 18.47 18.90
CA GLU A 210 10.53 17.41 19.92
C GLU A 210 9.60 16.27 19.56
N ASP A 211 8.45 16.58 19.00
CA ASP A 211 7.51 15.58 18.48
C ASP A 211 8.14 14.78 17.33
N ILE A 212 8.80 15.46 16.39
CA ILE A 212 9.52 14.81 15.29
C ILE A 212 10.61 13.89 15.87
N LYS A 213 11.44 14.40 16.77
CA LYS A 213 12.52 13.62 17.36
C LYS A 213 12.01 12.37 18.07
N ARG A 214 10.91 12.48 18.80
CA ARG A 214 10.27 11.37 19.49
C ARG A 214 9.82 10.28 18.50
N GLU A 215 9.08 10.65 17.45
CA GLU A 215 8.57 9.70 16.47
C GLU A 215 9.69 9.09 15.62
N VAL A 216 10.66 9.87 15.21
CA VAL A 216 11.84 9.39 14.47
C VAL A 216 12.64 8.39 15.33
N THR A 217 12.92 8.72 16.60
CA THR A 217 13.64 7.81 17.51
C THR A 217 12.86 6.52 17.73
N ARG A 218 11.54 6.61 17.92
CA ARG A 218 10.67 5.44 18.04
C ARG A 218 10.72 4.55 16.79
N ILE A 219 10.55 5.13 15.60
CA ILE A 219 10.55 4.38 14.33
C ILE A 219 11.92 3.71 14.12
N LEU A 220 13.00 4.41 14.38
CA LEU A 220 14.36 3.86 14.24
C LEU A 220 14.62 2.70 15.20
N GLY A 221 14.14 2.80 16.44
CA GLY A 221 14.36 1.79 17.48
C GLY A 221 13.37 0.62 17.46
N ASP A 222 12.35 0.63 16.59
CA ASP A 222 11.35 -0.45 16.49
C ASP A 222 11.65 -1.35 15.29
N ASP A 223 12.20 -2.53 15.55
CA ASP A 223 12.57 -3.51 14.51
C ASP A 223 11.36 -4.12 13.80
N SER A 224 10.15 -4.01 14.37
CA SER A 224 8.92 -4.45 13.71
C SER A 224 8.50 -3.53 12.57
N ILE A 225 9.00 -2.29 12.55
CA ILE A 225 8.74 -1.30 11.51
C ILE A 225 9.77 -1.45 10.39
N ARG A 226 9.30 -1.85 9.20
CA ARG A 226 10.16 -1.91 8.02
C ARG A 226 10.58 -0.51 7.56
N LYS A 227 11.87 -0.33 7.30
CA LYS A 227 12.50 0.94 6.91
C LYS A 227 13.14 0.82 5.51
N PRO A 228 12.38 0.48 4.46
CA PRO A 228 12.92 0.21 3.13
C PRO A 228 13.61 1.42 2.49
N ALA A 229 13.23 2.64 2.86
CA ALA A 229 13.86 3.85 2.35
C ALA A 229 15.32 3.97 2.83
N ILE A 230 15.60 3.59 4.09
CA ILE A 230 16.96 3.57 4.64
C ILE A 230 17.80 2.51 3.92
N LEU A 231 17.27 1.28 3.78
CA LEU A 231 17.95 0.22 3.06
C LEU A 231 18.26 0.62 1.62
N ARG A 232 17.28 1.24 0.95
CA ARG A 232 17.46 1.73 -0.40
C ARG A 232 18.55 2.81 -0.48
N PHE A 233 18.57 3.75 0.47
CA PHE A 233 19.62 4.77 0.54
C PHE A 233 21.01 4.12 0.62
N PHE A 234 21.22 3.16 1.51
CA PHE A 234 22.51 2.48 1.64
C PHE A 234 22.86 1.65 0.41
N ARG A 235 21.89 0.95 -0.18
CA ARG A 235 22.10 0.21 -1.43
C ARG A 235 22.56 1.12 -2.57
N GLU A 236 21.90 2.25 -2.75
CA GLU A 236 22.21 3.23 -3.78
C GLU A 236 23.54 3.96 -3.50
N TYR A 237 23.81 4.30 -2.23
CA TYR A 237 25.01 5.01 -1.84
C TYR A 237 26.28 4.16 -1.96
N PHE A 238 26.22 2.92 -1.51
CA PHE A 238 27.36 2.00 -1.55
C PHE A 238 27.40 1.12 -2.80
N ASP A 239 26.38 1.19 -3.66
CA ASP A 239 26.23 0.38 -4.89
C ASP A 239 26.39 -1.14 -4.66
N TYR A 240 26.16 -1.63 -3.44
CA TYR A 240 26.45 -3.04 -3.11
C TYR A 240 25.49 -4.04 -3.81
N ASP A 241 24.36 -3.60 -4.34
CA ASP A 241 23.53 -4.41 -5.23
C ASP A 241 24.29 -4.81 -6.53
N LEU A 242 25.31 -4.05 -6.89
CA LEU A 242 26.19 -4.41 -8.03
C LEU A 242 27.03 -5.64 -7.74
N ALA A 243 27.23 -6.01 -6.47
CA ALA A 243 27.93 -7.23 -6.10
C ALA A 243 27.33 -8.48 -6.75
N ARG A 244 26.01 -8.50 -6.98
CA ARG A 244 25.31 -9.60 -7.69
C ARG A 244 25.71 -9.73 -9.16
N LYS A 245 26.28 -8.68 -9.75
CA LYS A 245 26.70 -8.62 -11.16
C LYS A 245 28.19 -8.95 -11.34
N VAL A 246 28.93 -9.06 -10.23
CA VAL A 246 30.35 -9.40 -10.28
C VAL A 246 30.48 -10.91 -10.46
N ASP A 247 31.07 -11.31 -11.58
CA ASP A 247 31.35 -12.71 -11.85
C ASP A 247 32.46 -13.23 -10.93
N LYS A 248 32.26 -14.38 -10.33
CA LYS A 248 33.19 -15.06 -9.42
C LYS A 248 33.43 -16.47 -9.91
N ASP A 249 34.67 -16.91 -9.85
CA ASP A 249 35.01 -18.29 -10.14
C ASP A 249 34.55 -19.20 -8.96
N ASP A 250 33.55 -20.04 -9.24
CA ASP A 250 32.98 -20.97 -8.25
C ASP A 250 34.03 -21.94 -7.67
N ASN A 251 35.02 -22.35 -8.49
CA ASN A 251 36.04 -23.30 -8.04
C ASN A 251 37.03 -22.63 -7.09
N LEU A 252 37.41 -21.38 -7.37
CA LEU A 252 38.26 -20.61 -6.47
C LEU A 252 37.56 -20.30 -5.15
N LEU A 253 36.27 -19.93 -5.17
CA LEU A 253 35.50 -19.68 -3.96
C LEU A 253 35.34 -20.95 -3.12
N LYS A 254 35.06 -22.10 -3.75
CA LYS A 254 34.96 -23.39 -3.08
C LYS A 254 36.30 -23.83 -2.46
N LYS A 255 37.40 -23.58 -3.16
CA LYS A 255 38.75 -23.89 -2.72
C LYS A 255 39.17 -23.01 -1.51
N ALA A 256 38.76 -21.75 -1.51
CA ALA A 256 39.00 -20.84 -0.41
C ALA A 256 38.08 -21.05 0.82
N GLY A 257 37.16 -22.03 0.76
CA GLY A 257 36.20 -22.29 1.85
C GLY A 257 35.09 -21.23 1.98
N GLY A 258 35.01 -20.28 1.05
CA GLY A 258 34.02 -19.21 1.04
C GLY A 258 32.67 -19.62 0.42
N LEU A 259 32.58 -20.80 -0.17
CA LEU A 259 31.37 -21.29 -0.81
C LEU A 259 31.18 -22.78 -0.53
N ASP A 260 29.99 -23.17 -0.12
CA ASP A 260 29.61 -24.58 -0.01
C ASP A 260 29.71 -25.28 -1.35
N LYS A 261 30.21 -26.54 -1.35
CA LYS A 261 30.46 -27.31 -2.59
C LYS A 261 29.21 -27.52 -3.44
N SER A 262 28.01 -27.45 -2.82
CA SER A 262 26.71 -27.62 -3.49
C SER A 262 26.15 -26.31 -4.04
N LYS A 263 26.72 -25.14 -3.68
CA LYS A 263 26.21 -23.82 -4.02
C LYS A 263 27.03 -23.14 -5.11
N SER A 264 26.38 -22.24 -5.86
CA SER A 264 27.05 -21.36 -6.84
C SER A 264 27.42 -20.02 -6.23
N HIS A 265 28.32 -19.27 -6.90
CA HIS A 265 28.67 -17.91 -6.48
C HIS A 265 27.45 -16.98 -6.39
N ARG A 266 26.42 -17.18 -7.23
CA ARG A 266 25.17 -16.40 -7.17
C ARG A 266 24.49 -16.51 -5.82
N TYR A 267 24.50 -17.68 -5.21
CA TYR A 267 23.95 -17.88 -3.87
C TYR A 267 24.74 -17.07 -2.83
N PHE A 268 26.06 -17.12 -2.88
CA PHE A 268 26.93 -16.35 -2.00
C PHE A 268 26.70 -14.84 -2.14
N MET A 269 26.54 -14.34 -3.36
CA MET A 269 26.27 -12.92 -3.59
C MET A 269 24.91 -12.48 -3.06
N VAL A 270 23.89 -13.33 -3.14
CA VAL A 270 22.57 -13.06 -2.54
C VAL A 270 22.65 -13.03 -1.01
N GLU A 271 23.37 -14.00 -0.40
CA GLU A 271 23.58 -14.00 1.05
C GLU A 271 24.34 -12.77 1.52
N MET A 272 25.39 -12.37 0.79
CA MET A 272 26.18 -11.19 1.13
C MET A 272 25.32 -9.92 1.13
N THR A 273 24.53 -9.67 0.05
CA THR A 273 23.61 -8.54 0.01
C THR A 273 22.55 -8.60 1.09
N THR A 274 22.01 -9.78 1.38
CA THR A 274 21.02 -9.96 2.45
C THR A 274 21.60 -9.68 3.83
N ASN A 275 22.87 -10.05 4.06
CA ASN A 275 23.55 -9.77 5.32
C ASN A 275 23.92 -8.29 5.48
N MET A 276 24.20 -7.58 4.39
CA MET A 276 24.39 -6.12 4.42
C MET A 276 23.10 -5.34 4.69
N ASP A 277 21.95 -5.94 4.38
CA ASP A 277 20.62 -5.35 4.65
C ASP A 277 20.19 -5.51 6.12
N ARG A 278 20.84 -6.37 6.88
CA ARG A 278 20.56 -6.63 8.31
C ARG A 278 21.34 -5.67 9.20
#